data_70483ee91667567405e0d0bff3df401d
#
_entry.id   70483ee91667567405e0d0bff3df401d
#
_cell.length_a   1.000
_cell.length_b   1.000
_cell.length_c   1.000
_cell.angle_alpha   90.00
_cell.angle_beta   90.00
_cell.angle_gamma   90.00
#
_symmetry.space_group_name_H-M   'P 1'
#
loop_
_entity.id
_entity.type
_entity.pdbx_description
1 polymer ?
#
loop_
_entity_poly.entity_id
_entity_poly.type
_entity_poly.pdbx_seq_one_letter_code
_entity_poly.pdbx_strand_id
1 'polypeptide(L)'
;MVLMARRTLIGKVMLPKQAHQVKPNNKQQGFTYIGVLVILAVMMMALGAVSEIWHSVMQREKEQELLFIGHQFRAAIGKYYAQSGNRYPPSLEALLESNDLGVTGAGAKKSRFLRKLYQDPMTNESNWGLVAGPDKRVQGIYSLSKEKPFKTTGFTNADVDLELAEKYSDWKFVYKPLRTQTASSGIVSGILK
;
A
#
# COMPACT_ATOMS: atom_id res chain seq x y z
N MET A 1 49.57 67.46 -92.15
CA MET A 1 49.80 66.15 -91.55
C MET A 1 48.83 66.06 -90.40
N VAL A 2 47.95 65.06 -90.44
CA VAL A 2 46.62 65.00 -89.80
C VAL A 2 46.76 64.52 -88.36
N LEU A 3 46.19 65.24 -87.39
CA LEU A 3 46.05 64.85 -86.03
C LEU A 3 44.61 64.41 -85.76
N MET A 4 44.41 63.12 -85.56
CA MET A 4 43.07 62.55 -85.23
C MET A 4 42.90 62.51 -83.70
N ALA A 5 41.94 63.27 -83.23
CA ALA A 5 41.50 63.23 -81.83
C ALA A 5 40.56 62.05 -81.58
N ARG A 6 40.90 61.15 -80.68
CA ARG A 6 40.00 60.13 -80.21
C ARG A 6 39.17 60.64 -79.04
N ARG A 7 37.86 60.67 -79.21
CA ARG A 7 36.87 60.88 -78.12
C ARG A 7 36.72 59.65 -77.32
N THR A 8 36.99 59.74 -76.06
CA THR A 8 36.75 58.70 -75.06
C THR A 8 35.34 58.83 -74.56
N LEU A 9 34.50 57.78 -74.76
CA LEU A 9 33.16 57.69 -74.22
C LEU A 9 33.28 57.20 -72.79
N ILE A 10 32.86 58.03 -71.85
CA ILE A 10 32.73 57.70 -70.44
C ILE A 10 31.42 56.91 -70.25
N GLY A 11 31.57 55.61 -70.07
CA GLY A 11 30.43 54.74 -69.73
C GLY A 11 29.91 55.04 -68.32
N LYS A 12 28.64 55.39 -68.26
CA LYS A 12 27.91 55.63 -67.03
C LYS A 12 27.76 54.37 -66.28
N VAL A 13 28.54 54.20 -65.22
CA VAL A 13 28.41 53.06 -64.26
C VAL A 13 27.10 53.20 -63.50
N MET A 14 26.15 52.33 -63.77
CA MET A 14 24.94 52.18 -62.97
C MET A 14 25.27 51.47 -61.70
N LEU A 15 25.20 52.15 -60.56
CA LEU A 15 25.28 51.56 -59.21
C LEU A 15 24.06 50.68 -58.96
N PRO A 16 24.23 49.43 -58.44
CA PRO A 16 23.09 48.63 -58.13
C PRO A 16 22.36 49.22 -56.91
N LYS A 17 21.06 49.34 -57.08
CA LYS A 17 20.07 49.81 -56.10
C LYS A 17 20.15 48.83 -54.94
N GLN A 18 20.61 49.30 -53.79
CA GLN A 18 20.63 48.47 -52.55
C GLN A 18 19.20 48.06 -52.24
N ALA A 19 18.96 46.75 -52.31
CA ALA A 19 17.73 46.17 -51.85
C ALA A 19 17.64 46.38 -50.32
N HIS A 20 16.62 47.13 -49.94
CA HIS A 20 16.24 47.32 -48.53
C HIS A 20 15.91 45.95 -47.97
N GLN A 21 16.82 45.36 -47.17
CA GLN A 21 16.52 44.18 -46.39
C GLN A 21 15.48 44.58 -45.33
N VAL A 22 14.26 44.15 -45.56
CA VAL A 22 13.19 44.22 -44.54
C VAL A 22 13.58 43.27 -43.44
N LYS A 23 14.04 43.83 -42.33
CA LYS A 23 14.33 43.12 -41.10
C LYS A 23 13.04 42.46 -40.62
N PRO A 24 12.98 41.12 -40.44
CA PRO A 24 11.78 40.49 -39.92
C PRO A 24 11.51 41.02 -38.52
N ASN A 25 10.34 41.55 -38.30
CA ASN A 25 9.90 42.15 -37.06
C ASN A 25 9.57 41.01 -36.09
N ASN A 26 10.52 40.58 -35.29
CA ASN A 26 10.39 39.52 -34.25
C ASN A 26 9.55 40.00 -33.06
N LYS A 27 8.32 40.48 -33.30
CA LYS A 27 7.37 40.83 -32.22
C LYS A 27 6.64 39.65 -31.62
N GLN A 28 6.97 38.37 -31.95
CA GLN A 28 6.28 37.19 -31.47
C GLN A 28 6.95 36.46 -30.30
N GLN A 29 8.08 36.95 -29.80
CA GLN A 29 8.84 36.24 -28.73
C GLN A 29 8.16 36.28 -27.36
N GLY A 30 7.28 37.21 -27.05
CA GLY A 30 6.60 37.30 -25.75
C GLY A 30 5.42 36.33 -25.61
N PHE A 31 4.73 36.01 -26.69
CA PHE A 31 3.54 35.16 -26.64
C PHE A 31 3.88 33.69 -26.39
N THR A 32 4.98 33.19 -26.96
CA THR A 32 5.44 31.82 -26.73
C THR A 32 5.88 31.57 -25.27
N TYR A 33 6.52 32.55 -24.63
CA TYR A 33 6.92 32.48 -23.25
C TYR A 33 5.72 32.36 -22.28
N ILE A 34 4.71 33.20 -22.48
CA ILE A 34 3.45 33.16 -21.71
C ILE A 34 2.74 31.82 -21.95
N GLY A 35 2.70 31.35 -23.22
CA GLY A 35 2.14 30.04 -23.56
C GLY A 35 2.81 28.89 -22.83
N VAL A 36 4.14 28.89 -22.76
CA VAL A 36 4.91 27.87 -22.00
C VAL A 36 4.61 27.95 -20.51
N LEU A 37 4.54 29.15 -19.93
CA LEU A 37 4.20 29.29 -18.51
C LEU A 37 2.79 28.76 -18.19
N VAL A 38 1.81 29.01 -19.04
CA VAL A 38 0.45 28.49 -18.89
C VAL A 38 0.44 26.95 -18.98
N ILE A 39 1.15 26.38 -19.96
CA ILE A 39 1.26 24.92 -20.09
C ILE A 39 1.92 24.31 -18.85
N LEU A 40 3.00 24.89 -18.34
CA LEU A 40 3.66 24.43 -17.13
C LEU A 40 2.73 24.52 -15.90
N ALA A 41 1.96 25.60 -15.77
CA ALA A 41 1.00 25.76 -14.69
C ALA A 41 -0.09 24.68 -14.75
N VAL A 42 -0.63 24.38 -15.93
CA VAL A 42 -1.62 23.31 -16.13
C VAL A 42 -1.03 21.95 -15.83
N MET A 43 0.22 21.68 -16.26
CA MET A 43 0.92 20.43 -15.94
C MET A 43 1.13 20.25 -14.42
N MET A 44 1.51 21.32 -13.70
CA MET A 44 1.67 21.24 -12.24
C MET A 44 0.34 20.94 -11.54
N MET A 45 -0.77 21.54 -11.98
CA MET A 45 -2.10 21.21 -11.44
C MET A 45 -2.50 19.77 -11.72
N ALA A 46 -2.23 19.26 -12.91
CA ALA A 46 -2.52 17.87 -13.29
C ALA A 46 -1.71 16.86 -12.47
N LEU A 47 -0.43 17.14 -12.22
CA LEU A 47 0.44 16.28 -11.39
C LEU A 47 -0.02 16.24 -9.94
N GLY A 48 -0.54 17.35 -9.39
CA GLY A 48 -1.10 17.37 -8.03
C GLY A 48 -2.31 16.45 -7.87
N ALA A 49 -3.22 16.44 -8.83
CA ALA A 49 -4.41 15.58 -8.82
C ALA A 49 -4.05 14.08 -8.88
N VAL A 50 -3.00 13.71 -9.61
CA VAL A 50 -2.54 12.31 -9.71
C VAL A 50 -2.01 11.80 -8.38
N SER A 51 -1.34 12.64 -7.59
CA SER A 51 -0.73 12.26 -6.31
C SER A 51 -1.77 11.74 -5.29
N GLU A 52 -2.95 12.35 -5.21
CA GLU A 52 -4.01 11.93 -4.28
C GLU A 52 -4.58 10.56 -4.64
N ILE A 53 -4.73 10.28 -5.94
CA ILE A 53 -5.23 8.98 -6.41
C ILE A 53 -4.24 7.87 -6.04
N TRP A 54 -2.95 8.08 -6.25
CA TRP A 54 -1.90 7.13 -5.89
C TRP A 54 -1.88 6.80 -4.40
N HIS A 55 -2.02 7.82 -3.56
CA HIS A 55 -2.07 7.64 -2.11
C HIS A 55 -3.24 6.72 -1.69
N SER A 56 -4.42 6.95 -2.26
CA SER A 56 -5.62 6.15 -1.97
C SER A 56 -5.49 4.70 -2.43
N VAL A 57 -4.89 4.46 -3.61
CA VAL A 57 -4.65 3.11 -4.14
C VAL A 57 -3.66 2.35 -3.26
N MET A 58 -2.52 2.96 -2.95
CA MET A 58 -1.49 2.36 -2.10
C MET A 58 -2.02 2.02 -0.70
N GLN A 59 -2.87 2.86 -0.12
CA GLN A 59 -3.44 2.59 1.19
C GLN A 59 -4.41 1.41 1.14
N ARG A 60 -5.22 1.27 0.10
CA ARG A 60 -6.10 0.10 -0.08
C ARG A 60 -5.31 -1.20 -0.25
N GLU A 61 -4.19 -1.18 -0.97
CA GLU A 61 -3.31 -2.33 -1.10
C GLU A 61 -2.72 -2.74 0.26
N LYS A 62 -2.24 -1.77 1.03
CA LYS A 62 -1.74 -2.01 2.39
C LYS A 62 -2.83 -2.57 3.31
N GLU A 63 -4.07 -2.12 3.21
CA GLU A 63 -5.20 -2.69 3.96
C GLU A 63 -5.45 -4.15 3.62
N GLN A 64 -5.43 -4.48 2.33
CA GLN A 64 -5.61 -5.87 1.89
C GLN A 64 -4.48 -6.76 2.40
N GLU A 65 -3.25 -6.26 2.35
CA GLU A 65 -2.10 -6.97 2.89
C GLU A 65 -2.20 -7.13 4.42
N LEU A 66 -2.63 -6.09 5.15
CA LEU A 66 -2.86 -6.15 6.59
C LEU A 66 -3.90 -7.20 6.96
N LEU A 67 -5.02 -7.25 6.23
CA LEU A 67 -6.06 -8.27 6.43
C LEU A 67 -5.51 -9.67 6.16
N PHE A 68 -4.78 -9.84 5.05
CA PHE A 68 -4.16 -11.12 4.72
C PHE A 68 -3.20 -11.58 5.82
N ILE A 69 -2.29 -10.71 6.26
CA ILE A 69 -1.32 -11.00 7.33
C ILE A 69 -2.04 -11.32 8.63
N GLY A 70 -3.04 -10.52 9.01
CA GLY A 70 -3.85 -10.75 10.20
C GLY A 70 -4.53 -12.12 10.21
N HIS A 71 -5.08 -12.54 9.06
CA HIS A 71 -5.65 -13.89 8.91
C HIS A 71 -4.58 -15.00 9.02
N GLN A 72 -3.37 -14.78 8.49
CA GLN A 72 -2.27 -15.74 8.62
C GLN A 72 -1.88 -15.94 10.10
N PHE A 73 -1.74 -14.84 10.85
CA PHE A 73 -1.45 -14.92 12.28
C PHE A 73 -2.58 -15.58 13.06
N ARG A 74 -3.84 -15.20 12.81
CA ARG A 74 -5.02 -15.82 13.43
C ARG A 74 -5.07 -17.33 13.18
N ALA A 75 -4.82 -17.75 11.93
CA ALA A 75 -4.78 -19.16 11.56
C ALA A 75 -3.60 -19.91 12.21
N ALA A 76 -2.42 -19.28 12.29
CA ALA A 76 -1.24 -19.86 12.93
C ALA A 76 -1.45 -20.03 14.44
N ILE A 77 -2.00 -19.02 15.12
CA ILE A 77 -2.37 -19.08 16.54
C ILE A 77 -3.40 -20.19 16.78
N GLY A 78 -4.40 -20.32 15.91
CA GLY A 78 -5.40 -21.37 16.02
C GLY A 78 -4.82 -22.78 15.89
N LYS A 79 -3.91 -22.99 14.93
CA LYS A 79 -3.20 -24.26 14.76
C LYS A 79 -2.32 -24.58 15.96
N TYR A 80 -1.59 -23.58 16.46
CA TYR A 80 -0.78 -23.73 17.67
C TYR A 80 -1.65 -24.13 18.87
N TYR A 81 -2.76 -23.42 19.10
CA TYR A 81 -3.72 -23.68 20.16
C TYR A 81 -4.25 -25.11 20.13
N ALA A 82 -4.65 -25.60 18.95
CA ALA A 82 -5.16 -26.95 18.77
C ALA A 82 -4.11 -28.04 19.05
N GLN A 83 -2.82 -27.76 18.76
CA GLN A 83 -1.73 -28.73 18.96
C GLN A 83 -1.07 -28.66 20.34
N SER A 84 -1.17 -27.50 21.01
CA SER A 84 -0.53 -27.25 22.31
C SER A 84 -1.45 -27.53 23.52
N GLY A 85 -2.47 -28.36 23.36
CA GLY A 85 -3.39 -28.68 24.44
C GLY A 85 -4.22 -27.49 24.91
N ASN A 86 -4.78 -26.74 23.97
CA ASN A 86 -5.60 -25.52 24.17
C ASN A 86 -4.87 -24.38 24.89
N ARG A 87 -3.58 -24.23 24.61
CA ARG A 87 -2.77 -23.13 25.14
C ARG A 87 -2.36 -22.18 24.01
N TYR A 88 -2.43 -20.89 24.27
CA TYR A 88 -1.94 -19.86 23.34
C TYR A 88 -0.41 -19.83 23.29
N PRO A 89 0.20 -19.34 22.19
CA PRO A 89 1.65 -19.19 22.10
C PRO A 89 2.18 -18.15 23.10
N PRO A 90 3.37 -18.38 23.69
CA PRO A 90 3.96 -17.44 24.63
C PRO A 90 4.45 -16.16 23.93
N SER A 91 4.87 -16.24 22.66
CA SER A 91 5.32 -15.12 21.82
C SER A 91 5.04 -15.42 20.35
N LEU A 92 5.24 -14.42 19.47
CA LEU A 92 5.08 -14.60 18.02
C LEU A 92 6.18 -15.50 17.43
N GLU A 93 7.37 -15.48 18.01
CA GLU A 93 8.50 -16.31 17.59
C GLU A 93 8.19 -17.79 17.76
N ALA A 94 7.42 -18.15 18.79
CA ALA A 94 6.98 -19.52 19.02
C ALA A 94 6.14 -20.10 17.86
N LEU A 95 5.54 -19.24 17.01
CA LEU A 95 4.84 -19.66 15.81
C LEU A 95 5.78 -20.02 14.65
N LEU A 96 7.02 -19.52 14.68
CA LEU A 96 8.05 -19.84 13.69
C LEU A 96 8.74 -21.16 13.99
N GLU A 97 8.80 -21.52 15.28
CA GLU A 97 9.45 -22.72 15.72
C GLU A 97 8.63 -23.94 15.27
N SER A 98 9.32 -24.87 14.66
CA SER A 98 8.74 -26.16 14.39
C SER A 98 8.74 -26.95 15.70
N ASN A 99 7.62 -26.96 16.40
CA ASN A 99 7.51 -27.75 17.62
C ASN A 99 7.60 -29.24 17.29
N ASP A 100 8.66 -29.87 17.77
CA ASP A 100 8.68 -31.28 18.12
C ASP A 100 7.78 -31.45 19.35
N LEU A 101 6.46 -31.30 19.17
CA LEU A 101 5.51 -31.63 20.24
C LEU A 101 5.47 -33.16 20.40
N GLY A 102 6.55 -33.71 20.95
CA GLY A 102 6.53 -35.03 21.58
C GLY A 102 6.14 -36.24 20.71
N VAL A 103 5.95 -36.09 19.43
CA VAL A 103 5.71 -37.20 18.52
C VAL A 103 7.07 -37.68 18.00
N THR A 104 7.77 -38.39 18.86
CA THR A 104 8.94 -39.20 18.52
C THR A 104 8.48 -40.40 17.68
N GLY A 105 8.29 -40.15 16.36
CA GLY A 105 8.05 -41.17 15.37
C GLY A 105 8.82 -40.85 14.10
N ALA A 106 9.51 -41.84 13.52
CA ALA A 106 10.18 -41.69 12.24
C ALA A 106 9.14 -41.29 11.15
N GLY A 107 9.00 -40.00 10.91
CA GLY A 107 8.01 -39.43 9.99
C GLY A 107 7.28 -38.17 10.48
N ALA A 108 7.56 -37.69 11.69
CA ALA A 108 6.99 -36.46 12.21
C ALA A 108 7.38 -35.27 11.32
N LYS A 109 6.44 -34.84 10.46
CA LYS A 109 6.60 -33.66 9.63
C LYS A 109 6.71 -32.45 10.53
N LYS A 110 7.88 -31.85 10.60
CA LYS A 110 8.16 -30.59 11.28
C LYS A 110 7.26 -29.51 10.68
N SER A 111 6.12 -29.25 11.31
CA SER A 111 5.12 -28.29 10.81
C SER A 111 5.34 -26.93 11.46
N ARG A 112 5.78 -25.96 10.67
CA ARG A 112 5.82 -24.56 11.10
C ARG A 112 4.40 -24.00 11.05
N PHE A 113 3.98 -23.30 12.08
CA PHE A 113 2.66 -22.65 12.13
C PHE A 113 2.65 -21.38 11.26
N LEU A 114 3.78 -20.66 11.23
CA LEU A 114 3.98 -19.49 10.43
C LEU A 114 5.28 -19.62 9.61
N ARG A 115 5.28 -19.17 8.36
CA ARG A 115 6.47 -19.27 7.49
C ARG A 115 7.54 -18.24 7.84
N LYS A 116 7.10 -17.03 8.16
CA LYS A 116 7.96 -15.89 8.52
C LYS A 116 7.18 -14.94 9.42
N LEU A 117 7.89 -14.15 10.21
CA LEU A 117 7.29 -12.99 10.86
C LEU A 117 7.09 -11.91 9.81
N TYR A 118 5.82 -11.55 9.59
CA TYR A 118 5.46 -10.51 8.62
C TYR A 118 5.68 -9.13 9.23
N GLN A 119 6.07 -8.16 8.38
CA GLN A 119 6.09 -6.76 8.75
C GLN A 119 4.67 -6.19 8.68
N ASP A 120 4.39 -5.19 9.52
CA ASP A 120 3.14 -4.44 9.47
C ASP A 120 3.16 -3.52 8.23
N PRO A 121 2.27 -3.70 7.24
CA PRO A 121 2.26 -2.90 6.03
C PRO A 121 1.89 -1.42 6.28
N MET A 122 1.27 -1.11 7.44
CA MET A 122 0.90 0.26 7.79
C MET A 122 2.07 1.04 8.36
N THR A 123 2.87 0.43 9.23
CA THR A 123 4.03 1.08 9.88
C THR A 123 5.35 0.77 9.19
N ASN A 124 5.39 -0.28 8.32
CA ASN A 124 6.60 -0.87 7.74
C ASN A 124 7.60 -1.40 8.81
N GLU A 125 7.12 -1.67 10.01
CA GLU A 125 7.91 -2.22 11.10
C GLU A 125 7.55 -3.69 11.36
N SER A 126 8.48 -4.43 11.94
CA SER A 126 8.22 -5.81 12.39
C SER A 126 7.58 -5.88 13.77
N ASN A 127 7.21 -4.74 14.33
CA ASN A 127 6.64 -4.61 15.66
C ASN A 127 5.11 -4.60 15.58
N TRP A 128 4.49 -5.60 16.22
CA TRP A 128 3.05 -5.76 16.29
C TRP A 128 2.53 -5.47 17.68
N GLY A 129 1.34 -4.89 17.79
CA GLY A 129 0.60 -4.87 19.03
C GLY A 129 0.08 -6.27 19.34
N LEU A 130 0.24 -6.72 20.58
CA LEU A 130 -0.17 -8.05 21.02
C LEU A 130 -1.47 -7.98 21.81
N VAL A 131 -2.42 -8.85 21.46
CA VAL A 131 -3.62 -9.06 22.26
C VAL A 131 -3.35 -10.21 23.21
N ALA A 132 -3.29 -9.90 24.52
CA ALA A 132 -3.09 -10.90 25.56
C ALA A 132 -4.38 -11.68 25.80
N GLY A 133 -4.24 -13.00 25.85
CA GLY A 133 -5.28 -13.92 26.32
C GLY A 133 -5.32 -14.04 27.84
N PRO A 134 -6.17 -14.96 28.36
CA PRO A 134 -6.33 -15.16 29.82
C PRO A 134 -5.03 -15.48 30.55
N ASP A 135 -4.12 -16.21 29.90
CA ASP A 135 -2.84 -16.64 30.46
C ASP A 135 -1.68 -15.67 30.19
N LYS A 136 -1.98 -14.41 29.84
CA LYS A 136 -0.99 -13.41 29.36
C LYS A 136 -0.21 -13.86 28.11
N ARG A 137 -0.70 -14.87 27.41
CA ARG A 137 -0.15 -15.40 26.17
C ARG A 137 -0.77 -14.67 24.97
N VAL A 138 -0.15 -14.82 23.80
CA VAL A 138 -0.57 -14.11 22.59
C VAL A 138 -1.83 -14.75 22.00
N GLN A 139 -2.96 -14.08 22.13
CA GLN A 139 -4.23 -14.51 21.55
C GLN A 139 -4.48 -13.93 20.16
N GLY A 140 -3.86 -12.80 19.85
CA GLY A 140 -4.00 -12.11 18.58
C GLY A 140 -2.99 -10.99 18.41
N ILE A 141 -3.06 -10.34 17.26
CA ILE A 141 -2.22 -9.20 16.92
C ILE A 141 -3.07 -8.03 16.42
N TYR A 142 -2.48 -6.83 16.38
CA TYR A 142 -3.04 -5.64 15.75
C TYR A 142 -1.91 -4.72 15.26
N SER A 143 -2.22 -3.86 14.28
CA SER A 143 -1.28 -2.83 13.81
C SER A 143 -1.13 -1.71 14.85
N LEU A 144 0.08 -1.14 14.95
CA LEU A 144 0.32 0.02 15.81
C LEU A 144 -0.02 1.36 15.13
N SER A 145 -0.46 1.34 13.87
CA SER A 145 -0.84 2.54 13.13
C SER A 145 -2.11 3.17 13.72
N LYS A 146 -2.05 4.49 13.89
CA LYS A 146 -3.17 5.31 14.38
C LYS A 146 -3.96 5.95 13.24
N GLU A 147 -3.63 5.64 12.00
CA GLU A 147 -4.33 6.15 10.84
C GLU A 147 -5.75 5.57 10.74
N LYS A 148 -6.63 6.32 10.08
CA LYS A 148 -8.02 5.90 9.86
C LYS A 148 -8.11 4.91 8.70
N PRO A 149 -8.81 3.78 8.85
CA PRO A 149 -9.01 2.84 7.75
C PRO A 149 -9.95 3.40 6.68
N PHE A 150 -9.67 3.05 5.42
CA PHE A 150 -10.58 3.33 4.31
C PHE A 150 -11.73 2.34 4.26
N LYS A 151 -11.41 1.06 4.52
CA LYS A 151 -12.43 0.01 4.54
C LYS A 151 -13.18 0.04 5.86
N THR A 152 -14.46 0.40 5.80
CA THR A 152 -15.35 0.49 6.96
C THR A 152 -16.45 -0.54 6.93
N THR A 153 -16.70 -1.21 5.78
CA THR A 153 -17.79 -2.17 5.59
C THR A 153 -17.37 -3.32 4.67
N GLY A 154 -18.18 -4.36 4.63
CA GLY A 154 -17.95 -5.50 3.75
C GLY A 154 -16.85 -6.44 4.24
N PHE A 155 -16.73 -6.61 5.54
CA PHE A 155 -15.86 -7.61 6.15
C PHE A 155 -16.51 -8.99 6.16
N THR A 156 -15.68 -10.02 6.30
CA THR A 156 -16.14 -11.40 6.48
C THR A 156 -16.77 -11.56 7.86
N ASN A 157 -17.65 -12.56 8.07
CA ASN A 157 -18.24 -12.82 9.38
C ASN A 157 -17.21 -12.98 10.52
N ALA A 158 -16.00 -13.42 10.20
CA ALA A 158 -14.89 -13.54 11.14
C ALA A 158 -14.25 -12.20 11.53
N ASP A 159 -14.55 -11.12 10.79
CA ASP A 159 -13.94 -9.81 10.89
C ASP A 159 -14.97 -8.68 11.13
N VAL A 160 -16.21 -9.02 11.45
CA VAL A 160 -17.27 -8.03 11.72
C VAL A 160 -16.87 -7.04 12.83
N ASP A 161 -16.09 -7.50 13.81
CA ASP A 161 -15.57 -6.64 14.88
C ASP A 161 -14.71 -5.47 14.35
N LEU A 162 -14.20 -5.56 13.10
CA LEU A 162 -13.36 -4.53 12.47
C LEU A 162 -14.16 -3.38 11.84
N GLU A 163 -15.48 -3.55 11.63
CA GLU A 163 -16.34 -2.50 11.03
C GLU A 163 -16.49 -1.26 11.92
N LEU A 164 -16.35 -1.43 13.22
CA LEU A 164 -16.48 -0.35 14.22
C LEU A 164 -15.16 0.36 14.52
N ALA A 165 -14.09 -0.01 13.83
CA ALA A 165 -12.75 0.51 14.10
C ALA A 165 -12.56 1.92 13.56
N GLU A 166 -12.08 2.83 14.39
CA GLU A 166 -11.71 4.19 14.01
C GLU A 166 -10.26 4.28 13.50
N LYS A 167 -9.41 3.33 13.90
CA LYS A 167 -7.98 3.27 13.59
C LYS A 167 -7.55 1.85 13.26
N TYR A 168 -6.44 1.71 12.53
CA TYR A 168 -5.87 0.38 12.29
C TYR A 168 -5.43 -0.32 13.58
N SER A 169 -5.11 0.41 14.65
CA SER A 169 -4.83 -0.16 15.97
C SER A 169 -6.02 -0.88 16.61
N ASP A 170 -7.23 -0.60 16.12
CA ASP A 170 -8.44 -1.25 16.59
C ASP A 170 -8.76 -2.53 15.81
N TRP A 171 -8.06 -2.76 14.69
CA TRP A 171 -8.15 -3.99 13.92
C TRP A 171 -7.43 -5.14 14.62
N LYS A 172 -8.16 -5.82 15.51
CA LYS A 172 -7.62 -6.92 16.33
C LYS A 172 -7.89 -8.27 15.68
N PHE A 173 -6.84 -8.92 15.22
CA PHE A 173 -6.90 -10.25 14.63
C PHE A 173 -6.75 -11.31 15.72
N VAL A 174 -7.86 -11.62 16.39
CA VAL A 174 -7.89 -12.51 17.56
C VAL A 174 -8.40 -13.88 17.17
N TYR A 175 -7.72 -14.94 17.62
CA TYR A 175 -8.25 -16.28 17.55
C TYR A 175 -9.15 -16.56 18.76
N LYS A 176 -10.43 -16.83 18.48
CA LYS A 176 -11.43 -17.25 19.48
C LYS A 176 -11.77 -18.71 19.19
N PRO A 177 -11.45 -19.68 20.07
CA PRO A 177 -11.87 -21.06 19.87
C PRO A 177 -13.41 -21.13 19.89
N LEU A 178 -13.98 -21.91 18.98
CA LEU A 178 -15.40 -22.23 19.03
C LEU A 178 -15.66 -22.94 20.37
N ARG A 179 -16.37 -22.30 21.28
CA ARG A 179 -16.92 -23.00 22.43
C ARG A 179 -17.93 -23.98 21.89
N THR A 180 -17.60 -25.26 21.90
CA THR A 180 -18.58 -26.33 21.81
C THR A 180 -19.47 -26.11 23.03
N GLN A 181 -20.67 -25.57 22.82
CA GLN A 181 -21.71 -25.63 23.83
C GLN A 181 -21.98 -27.12 24.01
N THR A 182 -21.38 -27.70 25.03
CA THR A 182 -21.85 -28.95 25.57
C THR A 182 -23.27 -28.65 26.01
N ALA A 183 -24.23 -29.01 25.18
CA ALA A 183 -25.64 -29.01 25.56
C ALA A 183 -25.71 -29.88 26.81
N SER A 184 -25.84 -29.22 27.95
CA SER A 184 -26.31 -29.82 29.17
C SER A 184 -27.74 -30.26 28.84
N SER A 185 -27.89 -31.42 28.23
CA SER A 185 -29.14 -32.18 28.24
C SER A 185 -29.38 -32.60 29.68
N GLY A 186 -29.94 -31.66 30.44
CA GLY A 186 -30.59 -31.98 31.68
C GLY A 186 -31.61 -33.05 31.41
N ILE A 187 -31.29 -34.24 31.77
CA ILE A 187 -32.17 -35.38 31.89
C ILE A 187 -33.29 -34.92 32.86
N VAL A 188 -34.40 -34.49 32.33
CA VAL A 188 -35.67 -34.43 33.08
C VAL A 188 -36.14 -35.87 33.15
N SER A 189 -35.49 -36.61 34.05
CA SER A 189 -36.04 -37.86 34.51
C SER A 189 -37.02 -37.52 35.61
N GLY A 190 -38.29 -37.59 35.24
CA GLY A 190 -39.11 -37.28 36.28
C GLY A 190 -40.44 -37.73 36.41
N ILE A 191 -40.88 -38.55 37.02
CA ILE A 191 -42.04 -38.70 37.89
C ILE A 191 -43.33 -39.05 37.10
N LEU A 192 -43.40 -40.35 36.92
CA LEU A 192 -44.65 -41.06 36.94
C LEU A 192 -44.96 -41.45 38.38
N LYS A 193 -46.00 -40.89 38.89
CA LYS A 193 -46.83 -41.56 39.87
C LYS A 193 -48.24 -40.94 39.86
#